data_ade04511dc71bbb863c4b6e61a58f898
#
_entry.id   ade04511dc71bbb863c4b6e61a58f898
#
_cell.length_a   1.000
_cell.length_b   1.000
_cell.length_c   1.000
_cell.angle_alpha   90.00
_cell.angle_beta   90.00
_cell.angle_gamma   90.00
#
_symmetry.space_group_name_H-M   'P 1'
#
loop_
_entity.id
_entity.type
_entity.pdbx_description
1 polymer ?
#
loop_
_entity_poly.entity_id
_entity_poly.type
_entity_poly.pdbx_seq_one_letter_code
_entity_poly.pdbx_strand_id
1 'polypeptide(L)'
;TPKTSSAASDVYKRQSLVNSWMHEDSKSKSEQEQRLRYGENPHQEASVTITDDSPIDILNPLQGKEVSYNNVNDALAAVACVNEFAEPAVCIVKHANPCGVAESNNLFDSYKKAFSTDPTSAFGGVIALNQQVESDLAEYMINNQFIEVIIAPSFSEDAKNTFSKKPNIRLLISSSLNSNLMETKTSYGIKLMQM
;
A
#
# COMPACT_ATOMS: atom_id res chain seq x y z
N THR A 1 -33.89 -15.75 44.74
CA THR A 1 -33.90 -15.19 43.36
C THR A 1 -32.52 -15.27 42.79
N PRO A 2 -32.23 -16.05 41.75
CA PRO A 2 -30.92 -16.13 41.14
C PRO A 2 -30.63 -14.78 40.38
N LYS A 3 -29.52 -14.17 40.72
CA LYS A 3 -28.94 -13.09 39.90
C LYS A 3 -28.50 -13.70 38.56
N THR A 4 -29.34 -13.59 37.56
CA THR A 4 -28.95 -13.88 36.17
C THR A 4 -27.91 -12.87 35.73
N SER A 5 -26.82 -13.37 35.49
CA SER A 5 -25.47 -12.98 35.36
C SER A 5 -25.25 -11.79 34.45
N SER A 6 -24.41 -10.86 34.93
CA SER A 6 -23.73 -9.82 34.15
C SER A 6 -23.02 -10.39 32.90
N ALA A 7 -22.54 -11.63 32.95
CA ALA A 7 -21.88 -12.30 31.84
C ALA A 7 -22.78 -12.52 30.59
N ALA A 8 -24.04 -12.87 30.76
CA ALA A 8 -24.98 -13.01 29.62
C ALA A 8 -25.30 -11.63 29.00
N SER A 9 -25.42 -10.58 29.84
CA SER A 9 -25.59 -9.19 29.40
C SER A 9 -24.35 -8.68 28.65
N ASP A 10 -23.15 -9.05 29.07
CA ASP A 10 -21.91 -8.65 28.42
C ASP A 10 -21.68 -9.37 27.08
N VAL A 11 -22.06 -10.64 26.99
CA VAL A 11 -22.08 -11.39 25.72
C VAL A 11 -23.08 -10.78 24.74
N TYR A 12 -24.29 -10.43 25.21
CA TYR A 12 -25.30 -9.77 24.36
C TYR A 12 -24.86 -8.37 23.90
N LYS A 13 -24.21 -7.58 24.77
CA LYS A 13 -23.65 -6.28 24.40
C LYS A 13 -22.53 -6.40 23.38
N ARG A 14 -21.63 -7.36 23.56
CA ARG A 14 -20.56 -7.63 22.59
C ARG A 14 -21.12 -8.10 21.25
N GLN A 15 -22.13 -8.96 21.28
CA GLN A 15 -22.79 -9.47 20.07
C GLN A 15 -23.59 -8.37 19.34
N SER A 16 -24.23 -7.48 20.08
CA SER A 16 -24.92 -6.28 19.57
C SER A 16 -23.93 -5.28 18.96
N LEU A 17 -22.77 -5.07 19.59
CA LEU A 17 -21.68 -4.22 19.06
C LEU A 17 -21.06 -4.83 17.80
N VAL A 18 -20.84 -6.12 17.76
CA VAL A 18 -20.37 -6.83 16.56
C VAL A 18 -21.40 -6.78 15.44
N ASN A 19 -22.70 -6.96 15.75
CA ASN A 19 -23.77 -6.87 14.77
C ASN A 19 -23.98 -5.42 14.26
N SER A 20 -23.95 -4.40 15.13
CA SER A 20 -24.02 -3.01 14.68
C SER A 20 -22.81 -2.64 13.82
N TRP A 21 -21.63 -3.11 14.19
CA TRP A 21 -20.41 -2.94 13.40
C TRP A 21 -20.46 -3.67 12.06
N MET A 22 -21.02 -4.88 11.99
CA MET A 22 -21.24 -5.61 10.72
C MET A 22 -22.35 -4.99 9.85
N HIS A 23 -23.25 -4.17 10.42
CA HIS A 23 -24.32 -3.47 9.70
C HIS A 23 -24.05 -1.98 9.47
N GLU A 24 -23.08 -1.37 10.16
CA GLU A 24 -22.60 -0.01 9.86
C GLU A 24 -21.83 0.07 8.54
N ASP A 25 -21.30 -1.04 8.04
CA ASP A 25 -20.67 -1.11 6.70
C ASP A 25 -21.66 -0.96 5.53
N SER A 26 -22.95 -0.73 5.79
CA SER A 26 -23.95 -0.49 4.73
C SER A 26 -24.24 0.99 4.43
N LYS A 27 -23.47 1.95 4.95
CA LYS A 27 -23.37 3.25 4.33
C LYS A 27 -22.54 3.07 3.07
N SER A 28 -23.17 3.19 1.91
CA SER A 28 -22.53 3.14 0.59
C SER A 28 -21.36 4.14 0.54
N LYS A 29 -20.17 3.70 0.92
CA LYS A 29 -18.94 4.38 0.52
C LYS A 29 -18.97 4.38 -0.99
N SER A 30 -18.64 5.49 -1.64
CA SER A 30 -18.54 5.49 -3.08
C SER A 30 -17.40 4.51 -3.43
N GLU A 31 -17.73 3.52 -4.22
CA GLU A 31 -16.77 2.55 -4.72
C GLU A 31 -16.48 2.89 -6.18
N GLN A 32 -15.21 3.02 -6.51
CA GLN A 32 -14.78 3.17 -7.90
C GLN A 32 -14.17 1.85 -8.35
N GLU A 33 -14.79 1.24 -9.35
CA GLU A 33 -14.25 0.04 -9.97
C GLU A 33 -13.57 0.37 -11.29
N GLN A 34 -12.37 -0.14 -11.48
CA GLN A 34 -11.64 -0.07 -12.74
C GLN A 34 -11.22 -1.47 -13.19
N ARG A 35 -11.50 -1.81 -14.45
CA ARG A 35 -10.99 -3.03 -15.06
C ARG A 35 -9.49 -2.89 -15.30
N LEU A 36 -8.73 -3.88 -14.83
CA LEU A 36 -7.31 -4.00 -15.08
C LEU A 36 -7.06 -4.75 -16.40
N ARG A 37 -5.89 -4.53 -16.98
CA ARG A 37 -5.53 -5.13 -18.25
C ARG A 37 -5.51 -6.67 -18.21
N TYR A 38 -5.08 -7.25 -17.09
CA TYR A 38 -5.11 -8.67 -16.74
C TYR A 38 -4.83 -8.83 -15.23
N GLY A 39 -5.03 -10.03 -14.69
CA GLY A 39 -4.73 -10.37 -13.30
C GLY A 39 -3.24 -10.62 -13.04
N GLU A 40 -2.94 -11.53 -12.14
CA GLU A 40 -1.57 -11.94 -11.86
C GLU A 40 -0.88 -12.49 -13.12
N ASN A 41 -1.63 -13.21 -13.93
CA ASN A 41 -1.18 -13.78 -15.21
C ASN A 41 -2.00 -13.22 -16.40
N PRO A 42 -1.40 -13.16 -17.61
CA PRO A 42 -2.01 -12.52 -18.78
C PRO A 42 -3.37 -13.06 -19.23
N HIS A 43 -3.70 -14.30 -18.88
CA HIS A 43 -4.97 -14.96 -19.24
C HIS A 43 -6.09 -14.72 -18.23
N GLN A 44 -5.80 -14.08 -17.10
CA GLN A 44 -6.75 -13.82 -16.03
C GLN A 44 -7.40 -12.45 -16.21
N GLU A 45 -8.73 -12.38 -16.07
CA GLU A 45 -9.43 -11.11 -15.95
C GLU A 45 -9.29 -10.57 -14.52
N ALA A 46 -9.20 -9.25 -14.38
CA ALA A 46 -9.09 -8.59 -13.08
C ALA A 46 -9.72 -7.20 -13.09
N SER A 47 -10.17 -6.78 -11.92
CA SER A 47 -10.56 -5.40 -11.62
C SER A 47 -9.99 -4.99 -10.27
N VAL A 48 -9.92 -3.69 -10.04
CA VAL A 48 -9.63 -3.08 -8.75
C VAL A 48 -10.82 -2.24 -8.34
N THR A 49 -11.28 -2.40 -7.11
CA THR A 49 -12.31 -1.55 -6.49
C THR A 49 -11.65 -0.75 -5.39
N ILE A 50 -11.84 0.56 -5.42
CA ILE A 50 -11.26 1.50 -4.46
C ILE A 50 -12.41 2.22 -3.75
N THR A 51 -12.29 2.31 -2.44
CA THR A 51 -13.20 3.08 -1.59
C THR A 51 -12.60 4.45 -1.27
N ASP A 52 -13.43 5.44 -0.93
CA ASP A 52 -13.00 6.82 -0.66
C ASP A 52 -11.97 6.94 0.49
N ASP A 53 -11.86 5.93 1.33
CA ASP A 53 -10.89 5.86 2.42
C ASP A 53 -9.58 5.14 2.06
N SER A 54 -9.38 4.81 0.77
CA SER A 54 -8.12 4.21 0.32
C SER A 54 -6.93 5.12 0.63
N PRO A 55 -5.90 4.61 1.31
CA PRO A 55 -4.71 5.40 1.60
C PRO A 55 -3.82 5.62 0.37
N ILE A 56 -4.05 4.89 -0.72
CA ILE A 56 -3.23 4.96 -1.94
C ILE A 56 -4.11 5.40 -3.10
N ASP A 57 -3.73 6.50 -3.75
CA ASP A 57 -4.37 6.93 -5.01
C ASP A 57 -3.81 6.13 -6.19
N ILE A 58 -4.36 4.92 -6.37
CA ILE A 58 -3.93 3.98 -7.41
C ILE A 58 -4.46 4.40 -8.80
N LEU A 59 -5.62 5.05 -8.85
CA LEU A 59 -6.28 5.37 -10.11
C LEU A 59 -5.68 6.60 -10.80
N ASN A 60 -5.08 7.51 -10.03
CA ASN A 60 -4.56 8.78 -10.53
C ASN A 60 -3.05 8.91 -10.27
N PRO A 61 -2.20 8.14 -10.96
CA PRO A 61 -0.77 8.30 -10.83
C PRO A 61 -0.34 9.70 -11.25
N LEU A 62 0.54 10.35 -10.47
CA LEU A 62 1.12 11.65 -10.84
C LEU A 62 1.93 11.57 -12.13
N GLN A 63 2.46 10.40 -12.43
CA GLN A 63 3.24 10.08 -13.61
C GLN A 63 3.10 8.60 -13.95
N GLY A 64 3.27 8.25 -15.22
CA GLY A 64 3.31 6.89 -15.73
C GLY A 64 1.96 6.44 -16.29
N LYS A 65 1.90 5.15 -16.63
CA LYS A 65 0.69 4.50 -17.16
C LYS A 65 -0.14 3.95 -16.01
N GLU A 66 -1.34 3.48 -16.33
CA GLU A 66 -2.18 2.71 -15.41
C GLU A 66 -1.39 1.59 -14.71
N VAL A 67 -1.75 1.33 -13.47
CA VAL A 67 -1.14 0.25 -12.68
C VAL A 67 -1.68 -1.11 -13.14
N SER A 68 -0.87 -2.14 -13.02
CA SER A 68 -1.28 -3.53 -13.23
C SER A 68 -1.75 -4.16 -11.91
N TYR A 69 -2.40 -5.33 -12.00
CA TYR A 69 -2.74 -6.13 -10.82
C TYR A 69 -1.52 -6.37 -9.92
N ASN A 70 -0.40 -6.77 -10.51
CA ASN A 70 0.84 -7.01 -9.75
C ASN A 70 1.38 -5.73 -9.11
N ASN A 71 1.30 -4.58 -9.81
CA ASN A 71 1.70 -3.31 -9.20
C ASN A 71 0.83 -2.94 -7.99
N VAL A 72 -0.49 -3.20 -8.06
CA VAL A 72 -1.40 -2.96 -6.91
C VAL A 72 -1.05 -3.88 -5.75
N ASN A 73 -0.87 -5.16 -6.00
CA ASN A 73 -0.54 -6.15 -4.98
C ASN A 73 0.79 -5.84 -4.28
N ASP A 74 1.82 -5.50 -5.07
CA ASP A 74 3.12 -5.10 -4.56
C ASP A 74 3.03 -3.77 -3.79
N ALA A 75 2.23 -2.80 -4.27
CA ALA A 75 2.01 -1.51 -3.62
C ALA A 75 1.38 -1.66 -2.23
N LEU A 76 0.35 -2.50 -2.10
CA LEU A 76 -0.29 -2.78 -0.82
C LEU A 76 0.70 -3.37 0.18
N ALA A 77 1.50 -4.36 -0.24
CA ALA A 77 2.52 -4.95 0.61
C ALA A 77 3.61 -3.95 1.02
N ALA A 78 4.06 -3.10 0.08
CA ALA A 78 5.10 -2.11 0.33
C ALA A 78 4.63 -1.02 1.31
N VAL A 79 3.41 -0.49 1.12
CA VAL A 79 2.84 0.55 1.98
C VAL A 79 2.52 0.00 3.37
N ALA A 80 1.95 -1.20 3.47
CA ALA A 80 1.72 -1.85 4.75
C ALA A 80 3.03 -1.99 5.54
N CYS A 81 4.10 -2.46 4.90
CA CYS A 81 5.39 -2.62 5.55
C CYS A 81 6.01 -1.29 5.99
N VAL A 82 6.05 -0.27 5.10
CA VAL A 82 6.73 0.99 5.42
C VAL A 82 6.03 1.80 6.51
N ASN A 83 4.71 1.64 6.67
CA ASN A 83 3.94 2.34 7.70
C ASN A 83 4.14 1.79 9.14
N GLU A 84 4.81 0.65 9.30
CA GLU A 84 5.21 0.14 10.61
C GLU A 84 6.37 0.94 11.23
N PHE A 85 7.02 1.83 10.46
CA PHE A 85 8.20 2.59 10.87
C PHE A 85 7.84 4.04 11.18
N ALA A 86 8.31 4.54 12.33
CA ALA A 86 8.12 5.94 12.72
C ALA A 86 9.18 6.88 12.12
N GLU A 87 10.41 6.39 11.99
CA GLU A 87 11.54 7.10 11.41
C GLU A 87 11.55 6.99 9.87
N PRO A 88 12.38 7.78 9.15
CA PRO A 88 12.47 7.69 7.71
C PRO A 88 12.77 6.27 7.22
N ALA A 89 11.83 5.66 6.52
CA ALA A 89 11.90 4.27 6.13
C ALA A 89 11.55 4.06 4.66
N VAL A 90 12.13 2.98 4.09
CA VAL A 90 11.91 2.54 2.72
C VAL A 90 11.69 1.04 2.70
N CYS A 91 10.67 0.62 1.96
CA CYS A 91 10.39 -0.78 1.66
C CYS A 91 10.42 -0.99 0.14
N ILE A 92 11.19 -1.95 -0.33
CA ILE A 92 11.25 -2.40 -1.73
C ILE A 92 10.60 -3.77 -1.80
N VAL A 93 9.57 -3.90 -2.64
CA VAL A 93 8.77 -5.12 -2.78
C VAL A 93 8.88 -5.66 -4.20
N LYS A 94 8.93 -6.97 -4.30
CA LYS A 94 8.81 -7.72 -5.54
C LYS A 94 7.97 -8.98 -5.29
N HIS A 95 6.91 -9.17 -6.11
CA HIS A 95 5.99 -10.31 -5.96
C HIS A 95 5.37 -10.40 -4.56
N ALA A 96 4.85 -9.26 -4.08
CA ALA A 96 4.23 -9.07 -2.75
C ALA A 96 5.14 -9.42 -1.55
N ASN A 97 6.45 -9.56 -1.77
CA ASN A 97 7.40 -9.83 -0.69
C ASN A 97 8.47 -8.72 -0.62
N PRO A 98 8.78 -8.20 0.57
CA PRO A 98 9.88 -7.28 0.76
C PRO A 98 11.21 -7.95 0.42
N CYS A 99 11.98 -7.37 -0.52
CA CYS A 99 13.34 -7.76 -0.81
C CYS A 99 14.38 -6.80 -0.20
N GLY A 100 13.93 -5.66 0.30
CA GLY A 100 14.77 -4.71 1.03
C GLY A 100 13.90 -3.78 1.89
N VAL A 101 14.20 -3.71 3.18
CA VAL A 101 13.54 -2.81 4.13
C VAL A 101 14.61 -2.16 5.00
N ALA A 102 14.53 -0.86 5.18
CA ALA A 102 15.44 -0.16 6.09
C ALA A 102 14.83 1.14 6.62
N GLU A 103 15.21 1.43 7.86
CA GLU A 103 14.99 2.69 8.56
C GLU A 103 16.34 3.37 8.82
N SER A 104 16.41 4.69 8.77
CA SER A 104 17.61 5.46 9.04
C SER A 104 17.26 6.91 9.43
N ASN A 105 18.28 7.74 9.66
CA ASN A 105 18.10 9.15 10.01
C ASN A 105 17.52 10.02 8.87
N ASN A 106 17.53 9.53 7.64
CA ASN A 106 16.98 10.18 6.47
C ASN A 106 16.60 9.16 5.40
N LEU A 107 15.71 9.53 4.48
CA LEU A 107 15.24 8.64 3.42
C LEU A 107 16.32 8.19 2.45
N PHE A 108 17.30 9.02 2.17
CA PHE A 108 18.39 8.69 1.24
C PHE A 108 19.21 7.51 1.75
N ASP A 109 19.59 7.52 3.04
CA ASP A 109 20.30 6.43 3.67
C ASP A 109 19.43 5.18 3.84
N SER A 110 18.13 5.37 4.14
CA SER A 110 17.17 4.27 4.22
C SER A 110 17.05 3.56 2.87
N TYR A 111 16.93 4.31 1.77
CA TYR A 111 16.87 3.73 0.44
C TYR A 111 18.16 2.97 0.10
N LYS A 112 19.33 3.55 0.36
CA LYS A 112 20.61 2.88 0.08
C LYS A 112 20.74 1.56 0.82
N LYS A 113 20.38 1.53 2.11
CA LYS A 113 20.39 0.33 2.93
C LYS A 113 19.40 -0.71 2.41
N ALA A 114 18.15 -0.32 2.16
CA ALA A 114 17.12 -1.22 1.63
C ALA A 114 17.55 -1.81 0.28
N PHE A 115 18.02 -0.98 -0.65
CA PHE A 115 18.48 -1.42 -1.97
C PHE A 115 19.70 -2.34 -1.90
N SER A 116 20.61 -2.09 -0.97
CA SER A 116 21.83 -2.91 -0.81
C SER A 116 21.55 -4.32 -0.27
N THR A 117 20.36 -4.58 0.27
CA THR A 117 19.98 -5.90 0.81
C THR A 117 19.92 -6.95 -0.29
N ASP A 118 19.24 -6.64 -1.38
CA ASP A 118 19.15 -7.52 -2.57
C ASP A 118 18.90 -6.69 -3.84
N PRO A 119 19.95 -6.10 -4.44
CA PRO A 119 19.82 -5.31 -5.65
C PRO A 119 19.29 -6.10 -6.86
N THR A 120 19.50 -7.42 -6.86
CA THR A 120 19.04 -8.28 -7.95
C THR A 120 17.52 -8.44 -7.92
N SER A 121 16.95 -8.76 -6.76
CA SER A 121 15.51 -8.90 -6.59
C SER A 121 14.80 -7.54 -6.66
N ALA A 122 15.47 -6.45 -6.31
CA ALA A 122 14.93 -5.09 -6.40
C ALA A 122 14.69 -4.60 -7.84
N PHE A 123 15.25 -5.28 -8.86
CA PHE A 123 15.05 -4.91 -10.26
C PHE A 123 13.57 -4.96 -10.67
N GLY A 124 13.02 -3.83 -11.13
CA GLY A 124 11.60 -3.70 -11.47
C GLY A 124 10.68 -3.81 -10.25
N GLY A 125 11.19 -3.45 -9.07
CA GLY A 125 10.41 -3.46 -7.83
C GLY A 125 9.47 -2.27 -7.69
N VAL A 126 8.58 -2.40 -6.71
CA VAL A 126 7.71 -1.35 -6.17
C VAL A 126 8.33 -0.84 -4.88
N ILE A 127 8.43 0.48 -4.74
CA ILE A 127 9.11 1.14 -3.62
C ILE A 127 8.13 2.01 -2.87
N ALA A 128 7.95 1.78 -1.58
CA ALA A 128 7.22 2.67 -0.69
C ALA A 128 8.17 3.40 0.26
N LEU A 129 7.88 4.68 0.48
CA LEU A 129 8.58 5.57 1.38
C LEU A 129 7.56 6.24 2.31
N ASN A 130 7.90 6.46 3.58
CA ASN A 130 6.99 7.06 4.55
C ASN A 130 7.14 8.59 4.70
N GLN A 131 8.00 9.23 3.93
CA GLN A 131 8.19 10.67 3.92
C GLN A 131 8.29 11.21 2.49
N GLN A 132 8.34 12.54 2.36
CA GLN A 132 8.49 13.23 1.08
C GLN A 132 9.79 12.84 0.38
N VAL A 133 9.69 12.59 -0.92
CA VAL A 133 10.85 12.29 -1.77
C VAL A 133 11.43 13.59 -2.33
N GLU A 134 12.72 13.80 -2.07
CA GLU A 134 13.48 14.94 -2.57
C GLU A 134 14.27 14.60 -3.84
N SER A 135 14.78 15.63 -4.52
CA SER A 135 15.42 15.52 -5.83
C SER A 135 16.69 14.66 -5.83
N ASP A 136 17.51 14.77 -4.79
CA ASP A 136 18.76 14.02 -4.64
C ASP A 136 18.51 12.52 -4.57
N LEU A 137 17.50 12.12 -3.76
CA LEU A 137 17.05 10.73 -3.68
C LEU A 137 16.46 10.28 -5.02
N ALA A 138 15.62 11.10 -5.65
CA ALA A 138 15.03 10.77 -6.94
C ALA A 138 16.11 10.53 -8.01
N GLU A 139 17.13 11.37 -8.06
CA GLU A 139 18.25 11.22 -9.00
C GLU A 139 19.06 9.94 -8.72
N TYR A 140 19.33 9.65 -7.45
CA TYR A 140 20.01 8.42 -7.07
C TYR A 140 19.21 7.19 -7.46
N MET A 141 17.89 7.18 -7.22
CA MET A 141 17.00 6.07 -7.55
C MET A 141 16.99 5.74 -9.04
N ILE A 142 16.77 6.75 -9.92
CA ILE A 142 16.68 6.51 -11.36
C ILE A 142 18.01 6.14 -12.03
N ASN A 143 19.15 6.43 -11.39
CA ASN A 143 20.47 6.10 -11.89
C ASN A 143 20.94 4.70 -11.46
N ASN A 144 20.40 4.15 -10.37
CA ASN A 144 20.89 2.90 -9.77
C ASN A 144 19.93 1.74 -9.88
N GLN A 145 18.63 1.99 -10.10
CA GLN A 145 17.62 0.93 -10.10
C GLN A 145 16.64 1.09 -11.25
N PHE A 146 16.25 -0.01 -11.88
CA PHE A 146 15.04 -0.05 -12.69
C PHE A 146 13.83 -0.20 -11.76
N ILE A 147 12.92 0.78 -11.79
CA ILE A 147 11.78 0.90 -10.87
C ILE A 147 10.49 0.93 -11.68
N GLU A 148 9.47 0.22 -11.25
CA GLU A 148 8.15 0.26 -11.86
C GLU A 148 7.21 1.26 -11.18
N VAL A 149 7.20 1.29 -9.83
CA VAL A 149 6.30 2.15 -9.04
C VAL A 149 7.05 2.72 -7.86
N ILE A 150 6.81 3.98 -7.57
CA ILE A 150 7.25 4.66 -6.35
C ILE A 150 6.03 5.24 -5.65
N ILE A 151 5.91 5.00 -4.35
CA ILE A 151 4.79 5.41 -3.52
C ILE A 151 5.33 6.21 -2.35
N ALA A 152 4.83 7.42 -2.16
CA ALA A 152 5.24 8.28 -1.06
C ALA A 152 4.11 9.24 -0.65
N PRO A 153 4.14 9.83 0.56
CA PRO A 153 3.18 10.86 0.95
C PRO A 153 3.20 12.10 0.04
N SER A 154 4.37 12.43 -0.48
CA SER A 154 4.54 13.54 -1.43
C SER A 154 5.89 13.45 -2.16
N PHE A 155 6.01 14.22 -3.23
CA PHE A 155 7.23 14.41 -4.01
C PHE A 155 7.48 15.92 -4.17
N SER A 156 8.71 16.38 -3.95
CA SER A 156 9.06 17.77 -4.27
C SER A 156 8.94 18.01 -5.79
N GLU A 157 8.74 19.27 -6.22
CA GLU A 157 8.63 19.59 -7.64
C GLU A 157 9.91 19.20 -8.40
N ASP A 158 11.07 19.36 -7.78
CA ASP A 158 12.34 18.97 -8.38
C ASP A 158 12.49 17.45 -8.48
N ALA A 159 11.95 16.69 -7.53
CA ALA A 159 11.88 15.24 -7.62
C ALA A 159 10.97 14.78 -8.77
N LYS A 160 9.80 15.40 -8.94
CA LYS A 160 8.90 15.14 -10.07
C LYS A 160 9.58 15.42 -11.41
N ASN A 161 10.28 16.56 -11.51
CA ASN A 161 11.05 16.93 -12.69
C ASN A 161 12.17 15.89 -12.97
N THR A 162 12.78 15.35 -11.94
CA THR A 162 13.81 14.31 -12.07
C THR A 162 13.20 13.01 -12.56
N PHE A 163 12.08 12.56 -11.98
CA PHE A 163 11.38 11.35 -12.42
C PHE A 163 10.79 11.46 -13.82
N SER A 164 10.45 12.66 -14.29
CA SER A 164 9.94 12.89 -15.66
C SER A 164 10.92 12.43 -16.76
N LYS A 165 12.21 12.33 -16.45
CA LYS A 165 13.24 11.74 -17.33
C LYS A 165 13.02 10.22 -17.56
N LYS A 166 12.23 9.57 -16.73
CA LYS A 166 11.87 8.14 -16.79
C LYS A 166 10.33 7.97 -16.79
N PRO A 167 9.62 8.34 -17.86
CA PRO A 167 8.16 8.46 -17.88
C PRO A 167 7.41 7.17 -17.66
N ASN A 168 8.08 6.03 -17.69
CA ASN A 168 7.47 4.73 -17.40
C ASN A 168 7.36 4.41 -15.91
N ILE A 169 8.07 5.13 -15.03
CA ILE A 169 7.92 5.00 -13.59
C ILE A 169 6.57 5.58 -13.20
N ARG A 170 5.80 4.85 -12.42
CA ARG A 170 4.53 5.32 -11.84
C ARG A 170 4.81 5.97 -10.50
N LEU A 171 4.32 7.19 -10.33
CA LEU A 171 4.39 7.90 -9.05
C LEU A 171 3.01 7.93 -8.44
N LEU A 172 2.86 7.32 -7.26
CA LEU A 172 1.61 7.23 -6.52
C LEU A 172 1.73 8.02 -5.21
N ILE A 173 0.64 8.68 -4.84
CA ILE A 173 0.52 9.31 -3.52
C ILE A 173 -0.09 8.29 -2.56
N SER A 174 0.47 8.20 -1.36
CA SER A 174 -0.08 7.45 -0.25
C SER A 174 -0.15 8.33 0.98
N SER A 175 -1.35 8.48 1.55
CA SER A 175 -1.48 8.96 2.92
C SER A 175 -1.03 7.85 3.89
N SER A 176 -0.71 8.21 5.15
CA SER A 176 -0.44 7.21 6.17
C SER A 176 -1.64 6.26 6.34
N LEU A 177 -1.39 4.96 6.47
CA LEU A 177 -2.44 4.00 6.79
C LEU A 177 -3.11 4.39 8.11
N ASN A 178 -4.43 4.45 8.08
CA ASN A 178 -5.19 4.57 9.31
C ASN A 178 -5.11 3.20 10.01
N SER A 179 -4.57 3.14 11.23
CA SER A 179 -4.39 1.90 12.01
C SER A 179 -5.70 1.13 12.27
N ASN A 180 -6.84 1.72 11.92
CA ASN A 180 -8.18 1.15 12.10
C ASN A 180 -8.77 0.56 10.80
N LEU A 181 -8.01 0.48 9.71
CA LEU A 181 -8.49 -0.18 8.48
C LEU A 181 -8.53 -1.69 8.69
N MET A 182 -9.72 -2.25 8.43
CA MET A 182 -9.92 -3.68 8.49
C MET A 182 -9.35 -4.34 7.23
N GLU A 183 -8.39 -5.23 7.41
CA GLU A 183 -7.92 -6.07 6.33
C GLU A 183 -8.88 -7.23 6.10
N THR A 184 -9.28 -7.44 4.84
CA THR A 184 -10.12 -8.56 4.44
C THR A 184 -9.44 -9.35 3.32
N LYS A 185 -9.27 -10.65 3.53
CA LYS A 185 -8.80 -11.60 2.50
C LYS A 185 -9.89 -12.62 2.22
N THR A 186 -10.27 -12.76 0.95
CA THR A 186 -11.28 -13.74 0.55
C THR A 186 -10.68 -14.69 -0.49
N SER A 187 -10.75 -16.01 -0.23
CA SER A 187 -10.29 -17.03 -1.14
C SER A 187 -11.08 -18.32 -0.93
N TYR A 188 -11.46 -19.00 -2.00
CA TYR A 188 -12.18 -20.29 -1.97
C TYR A 188 -13.41 -20.28 -1.05
N GLY A 189 -14.14 -19.18 -0.97
CA GLY A 189 -15.31 -19.03 -0.10
C GLY A 189 -15.00 -18.81 1.38
N ILE A 190 -13.73 -18.65 1.75
CA ILE A 190 -13.27 -18.31 3.10
C ILE A 190 -12.95 -16.83 3.15
N LYS A 191 -13.52 -16.11 4.12
CA LYS A 191 -13.25 -14.71 4.39
C LYS A 191 -12.48 -14.60 5.71
N LEU A 192 -11.29 -14.03 5.66
CA LEU A 192 -10.48 -13.67 6.84
C LEU A 192 -10.58 -12.16 7.04
N MET A 193 -10.74 -11.74 8.27
CA MET A 193 -10.86 -10.32 8.65
C MET A 193 -9.98 -10.07 9.87
N GLN A 194 -9.20 -8.99 9.85
CA GLN A 194 -8.38 -8.53 10.97
C GLN A 194 -8.31 -7.00 11.02
N MET A 195 -8.11 -6.46 12.22
CA MET A 195 -7.82 -5.06 12.48
C MET A 195 -6.39 -4.93 12.94
#